data_526d298fdb7d512a450e03749baaf42a
#
_entry.id   526d298fdb7d512a450e03749baaf42a
#
_cell.length_a   1.000
_cell.length_b   1.000
_cell.length_c   1.000
_cell.angle_alpha   90.00
_cell.angle_beta   90.00
_cell.angle_gamma   90.00
#
_symmetry.space_group_name_H-M   'P 1'
#
loop_
_entity.id
_entity.type
_entity.pdbx_description
1 polymer ?
#
loop_
_entity_poly.entity_id
_entity_poly.type
_entity_poly.pdbx_seq_one_letter_code
_entity_poly.pdbx_strand_id
1 'polypeptide(L)'
;ADIAASHETALSDLPPMHKPEGAKPRLLVVDDNEDMLQFLKSSFEETYDVVTATNGMEALSLLENHQISAIVSDLMMPKMNGVELCRAVRGNQSFSHIPFILLTAKTDNFSKIEGMNCGADYYVEKPFSTHFLDACLTNLMTRRKQLAQKFSQEPLAPPTALAATP
;
A
#
# COMPACT_ATOMS: atom_id res chain seq x y z
N ALA A 1 17.72 27.76 -0.30
CA ALA A 1 16.73 27.42 0.72
C ALA A 1 15.36 27.94 0.34
N ASP A 2 15.30 29.19 -0.04
CA ASP A 2 14.01 29.78 -0.41
C ASP A 2 13.46 29.18 -1.68
N ILE A 3 14.33 28.82 -2.60
CA ILE A 3 13.93 28.16 -3.84
C ILE A 3 13.35 26.80 -3.55
N ALA A 4 13.94 26.08 -2.62
CA ALA A 4 13.47 24.75 -2.23
C ALA A 4 12.09 24.84 -1.57
N ALA A 5 11.89 25.84 -0.72
CA ALA A 5 10.60 26.03 -0.05
C ALA A 5 9.51 26.37 -1.04
N SER A 6 9.82 27.24 -2.01
CA SER A 6 8.87 27.59 -3.05
C SER A 6 8.51 26.36 -3.90
N HIS A 7 9.51 25.56 -4.17
CA HIS A 7 9.32 24.35 -4.95
C HIS A 7 8.43 23.35 -4.23
N GLU A 8 8.62 23.21 -2.93
CA GLU A 8 7.79 22.34 -2.12
C GLU A 8 6.33 22.79 -2.12
N THR A 9 6.11 24.09 -2.04
CA THR A 9 4.77 24.65 -2.08
C THR A 9 4.10 24.33 -3.41
N ALA A 10 4.84 24.51 -4.49
CA ALA A 10 4.31 24.20 -5.82
C ALA A 10 3.96 22.71 -5.94
N LEU A 11 4.81 21.86 -5.36
CA LEU A 11 4.56 20.42 -5.41
C LEU A 11 3.34 20.02 -4.61
N SER A 12 3.04 20.73 -3.54
CA SER A 12 1.86 20.42 -2.74
C SER A 12 0.56 20.71 -3.47
N ASP A 13 0.61 21.58 -4.47
CA ASP A 13 -0.55 21.88 -5.28
C ASP A 13 -0.74 20.94 -6.45
N LEU A 14 0.23 20.08 -6.69
CA LEU A 14 0.15 19.13 -7.79
C LEU A 14 -0.60 17.88 -7.37
N PRO A 15 -1.12 17.12 -8.35
CA PRO A 15 -1.73 15.83 -8.02
C PRO A 15 -0.75 14.97 -7.25
N PRO A 16 -1.26 14.11 -6.37
CA PRO A 16 -0.42 13.37 -5.43
C PRO A 16 0.52 12.34 -6.07
N MET A 17 0.75 12.40 -7.34
CA MET A 17 1.66 11.47 -8.01
C MET A 17 3.12 11.87 -7.91
N HIS A 18 3.39 13.10 -7.53
CA HIS A 18 4.76 13.59 -7.40
C HIS A 18 5.14 13.74 -5.95
N LYS A 19 6.00 12.85 -5.48
CA LYS A 19 6.64 13.02 -4.19
C LYS A 19 7.98 13.69 -4.42
N PRO A 20 8.39 14.57 -3.51
CA PRO A 20 9.73 15.13 -3.60
C PRO A 20 10.75 13.99 -3.63
N GLU A 21 11.77 14.16 -4.43
CA GLU A 21 12.84 13.18 -4.50
C GLU A 21 13.46 13.04 -3.11
N GLY A 22 13.64 11.82 -2.65
CA GLY A 22 14.16 11.54 -1.32
C GLY A 22 13.12 11.41 -0.24
N ALA A 23 11.85 11.70 -0.55
CA ALA A 23 10.78 11.50 0.42
C ALA A 23 10.51 10.00 0.57
N LYS A 24 10.36 9.56 1.82
CA LYS A 24 10.02 8.17 2.08
C LYS A 24 8.60 7.86 1.63
N PRO A 25 8.39 6.70 1.00
CA PRO A 25 7.03 6.28 0.73
C PRO A 25 6.30 6.01 2.03
N ARG A 26 5.00 6.23 2.05
CA ARG A 26 4.19 6.07 3.25
C ARG A 26 3.60 4.68 3.32
N LEU A 27 3.88 3.98 4.41
CA LEU A 27 3.40 2.63 4.65
C LEU A 27 2.32 2.67 5.72
N LEU A 28 1.15 2.16 5.41
CA LEU A 28 0.06 2.01 6.38
C LEU A 28 0.11 0.60 6.95
N VAL A 29 0.25 0.51 8.25
CA VAL A 29 0.26 -0.78 8.97
C VAL A 29 -0.99 -0.86 9.82
N VAL A 30 -1.75 -1.94 9.66
CA VAL A 30 -3.04 -2.11 10.33
C VAL A 30 -3.02 -3.40 11.15
N ASP A 31 -3.18 -3.28 12.45
CA ASP A 31 -3.20 -4.43 13.37
C ASP A 31 -3.81 -3.96 14.68
N ASP A 32 -4.68 -4.77 15.28
CA ASP A 32 -5.27 -4.42 16.56
C ASP A 32 -4.31 -4.67 17.75
N ASN A 33 -3.17 -5.31 17.48
CA ASN A 33 -2.15 -5.56 18.49
C ASN A 33 -1.12 -4.44 18.48
N GLU A 34 -1.07 -3.66 19.57
CA GLU A 34 -0.16 -2.53 19.69
C GLU A 34 1.30 -2.93 19.58
N ASP A 35 1.66 -4.09 20.13
CA ASP A 35 3.04 -4.58 20.08
C ASP A 35 3.46 -4.87 18.64
N MET A 36 2.57 -5.44 17.86
CA MET A 36 2.85 -5.71 16.45
C MET A 36 3.00 -4.41 15.66
N LEU A 37 2.15 -3.41 15.95
CA LEU A 37 2.27 -2.10 15.31
C LEU A 37 3.61 -1.46 15.61
N GLN A 38 4.04 -1.49 16.86
CA GLN A 38 5.33 -0.94 17.25
C GLN A 38 6.49 -1.69 16.61
N PHE A 39 6.38 -3.00 16.57
CA PHE A 39 7.39 -3.84 15.95
C PHE A 39 7.55 -3.51 14.47
N LEU A 40 6.46 -3.43 13.74
CA LEU A 40 6.49 -3.14 12.31
C LEU A 40 6.95 -1.70 12.06
N LYS A 41 6.48 -0.77 12.86
CA LYS A 41 6.91 0.61 12.74
C LYS A 41 8.43 0.73 12.92
N SER A 42 8.95 0.14 13.98
CA SER A 42 10.40 0.16 14.24
C SER A 42 11.19 -0.51 13.13
N SER A 43 10.63 -1.56 12.56
CA SER A 43 11.31 -2.33 11.52
C SER A 43 11.39 -1.56 10.20
N PHE A 44 10.44 -0.71 9.91
CA PHE A 44 10.32 -0.09 8.59
C PHE A 44 10.48 1.42 8.58
N GLU A 45 10.59 2.07 9.73
CA GLU A 45 10.60 3.53 9.77
C GLU A 45 11.83 4.17 9.14
N GLU A 46 12.91 3.42 8.97
CA GLU A 46 14.09 3.97 8.27
C GLU A 46 13.82 4.13 6.78
N THR A 47 13.05 3.23 6.21
CA THR A 47 12.78 3.20 4.77
C THR A 47 11.45 3.85 4.42
N TYR A 48 10.48 3.74 5.30
CA TYR A 48 9.11 4.21 5.07
C TYR A 48 8.68 5.20 6.14
N ASP A 49 7.77 6.08 5.75
CA ASP A 49 7.03 6.91 6.70
C ASP A 49 5.85 6.04 7.14
N VAL A 50 5.93 5.48 8.34
CA VAL A 50 4.96 4.48 8.81
C VAL A 50 3.81 5.14 9.55
N VAL A 51 2.59 4.86 9.09
CA VAL A 51 1.35 5.30 9.73
C VAL A 51 0.65 4.04 10.22
N THR A 52 0.09 4.08 11.42
CA THR A 52 -0.53 2.90 12.02
C THR A 52 -2.02 3.09 12.23
N ALA A 53 -2.76 1.99 12.15
CA ALA A 53 -4.19 1.94 12.45
C ALA A 53 -4.49 0.66 13.22
N THR A 54 -5.49 0.70 14.09
CA THR A 54 -5.83 -0.44 14.93
C THR A 54 -6.97 -1.29 14.37
N ASN A 55 -7.63 -0.81 13.33
CA ASN A 55 -8.70 -1.55 12.67
C ASN A 55 -8.90 -0.99 11.25
N GLY A 56 -9.73 -1.70 10.48
CA GLY A 56 -9.96 -1.32 9.09
C GLY A 56 -10.65 0.01 8.91
N MET A 57 -11.55 0.37 9.81
CA MET A 57 -12.25 1.65 9.73
C MET A 57 -11.30 2.83 9.90
N GLU A 58 -10.41 2.71 10.87
CA GLU A 58 -9.37 3.72 11.08
C GLU A 58 -8.43 3.80 9.87
N ALA A 59 -8.11 2.64 9.30
CA ALA A 59 -7.26 2.58 8.11
C ALA A 59 -7.89 3.32 6.93
N LEU A 60 -9.19 3.13 6.70
CA LEU A 60 -9.89 3.82 5.62
C LEU A 60 -9.87 5.33 5.82
N SER A 61 -10.04 5.78 7.06
CA SER A 61 -9.97 7.18 7.37
C SER A 61 -8.59 7.76 7.06
N LEU A 62 -7.54 7.01 7.39
CA LEU A 62 -6.18 7.44 7.08
C LEU A 62 -5.93 7.48 5.58
N LEU A 63 -6.51 6.56 4.82
CA LEU A 63 -6.38 6.56 3.36
C LEU A 63 -7.00 7.81 2.74
N GLU A 64 -8.06 8.32 3.33
CA GLU A 64 -8.70 9.53 2.82
C GLU A 64 -7.88 10.79 3.09
N ASN A 65 -7.10 10.78 4.16
CA ASN A 65 -6.37 11.97 4.62
C ASN A 65 -4.88 11.94 4.33
N HIS A 66 -4.35 10.81 3.90
CA HIS A 66 -2.93 10.64 3.63
C HIS A 66 -2.73 9.90 2.32
N GLN A 67 -1.65 10.23 1.66
CA GLN A 67 -1.26 9.48 0.47
C GLN A 67 -0.47 8.26 0.92
N ILE A 68 -1.07 7.10 0.77
CA ILE A 68 -0.48 5.83 1.20
C ILE A 68 0.12 5.11 -0.01
N SER A 69 1.34 4.63 0.15
CA SER A 69 2.05 3.95 -0.94
C SER A 69 1.89 2.43 -0.89
N ALA A 70 1.68 1.88 0.29
CA ALA A 70 1.46 0.44 0.47
C ALA A 70 0.76 0.20 1.79
N ILE A 71 0.06 -0.93 1.88
CA ILE A 71 -0.69 -1.31 3.08
C ILE A 71 -0.24 -2.70 3.52
N VAL A 72 0.02 -2.86 4.82
CA VAL A 72 0.24 -4.16 5.45
C VAL A 72 -0.80 -4.29 6.54
N SER A 73 -1.69 -5.27 6.41
CA SER A 73 -2.81 -5.42 7.33
C SER A 73 -2.89 -6.83 7.90
N ASP A 74 -3.14 -6.91 9.20
CA ASP A 74 -3.51 -8.16 9.82
C ASP A 74 -4.86 -8.61 9.29
N LEU A 75 -5.08 -9.91 9.27
CA LEU A 75 -6.36 -10.48 8.83
C LEU A 75 -7.43 -10.31 9.89
N MET A 76 -7.14 -10.72 11.11
CA MET A 76 -8.15 -10.77 12.18
C MET A 76 -8.10 -9.53 13.03
N MET A 77 -9.10 -8.68 12.84
CA MET A 77 -9.23 -7.42 13.58
C MET A 77 -10.70 -7.16 13.90
N PRO A 78 -10.99 -6.44 15.00
CA PRO A 78 -12.37 -6.07 15.28
C PRO A 78 -12.91 -5.05 14.28
N LYS A 79 -14.21 -4.93 14.22
CA LYS A 79 -14.95 -3.98 13.38
C LYS A 79 -14.85 -4.27 11.90
N MET A 80 -13.65 -4.29 11.35
CA MET A 80 -13.43 -4.59 9.94
C MET A 80 -12.14 -5.39 9.84
N ASN A 81 -12.21 -6.63 9.36
CA ASN A 81 -11.03 -7.47 9.22
C ASN A 81 -10.23 -7.10 7.96
N GLY A 82 -9.07 -7.75 7.81
CA GLY A 82 -8.16 -7.43 6.70
C GLY A 82 -8.72 -7.73 5.33
N VAL A 83 -9.54 -8.76 5.20
CA VAL A 83 -10.17 -9.08 3.92
C VAL A 83 -11.19 -8.01 3.54
N GLU A 84 -12.00 -7.59 4.50
CA GLU A 84 -12.98 -6.54 4.29
C GLU A 84 -12.30 -5.21 3.94
N LEU A 85 -11.22 -4.90 4.63
CA LEU A 85 -10.43 -3.71 4.33
C LEU A 85 -9.87 -3.76 2.91
N CYS A 86 -9.32 -4.91 2.54
CA CYS A 86 -8.75 -5.08 1.20
C CYS A 86 -9.81 -4.89 0.12
N ARG A 87 -10.98 -5.46 0.31
CA ARG A 87 -12.09 -5.30 -0.63
C ARG A 87 -12.52 -3.83 -0.74
N ALA A 88 -12.57 -3.14 0.39
CA ALA A 88 -12.94 -1.73 0.39
C ALA A 88 -11.91 -0.90 -0.37
N VAL A 89 -10.63 -1.20 -0.18
CA VAL A 89 -9.55 -0.51 -0.89
C VAL A 89 -9.66 -0.76 -2.39
N ARG A 90 -9.83 -2.02 -2.78
CA ARG A 90 -9.92 -2.38 -4.20
C ARG A 90 -11.17 -1.83 -4.88
N GLY A 91 -12.24 -1.65 -4.12
CA GLY A 91 -13.48 -1.10 -4.64
C GLY A 91 -13.50 0.41 -4.79
N ASN A 92 -12.51 1.10 -4.27
CA ASN A 92 -12.43 2.56 -4.34
C ASN A 92 -11.41 2.95 -5.39
N GLN A 93 -11.85 3.71 -6.40
CA GLN A 93 -10.97 4.11 -7.51
C GLN A 93 -9.72 4.84 -7.04
N SER A 94 -9.83 5.62 -5.99
CA SER A 94 -8.70 6.39 -5.48
C SER A 94 -7.63 5.50 -4.85
N PHE A 95 -8.01 4.34 -4.34
CA PHE A 95 -7.12 3.46 -3.58
C PHE A 95 -6.88 2.11 -4.24
N SER A 96 -7.60 1.80 -5.32
CA SER A 96 -7.62 0.46 -5.90
C SER A 96 -6.26 -0.04 -6.37
N HIS A 97 -5.34 0.85 -6.61
CA HIS A 97 -4.01 0.51 -7.11
C HIS A 97 -2.96 0.32 -6.02
N ILE A 98 -3.31 0.60 -4.77
CA ILE A 98 -2.33 0.55 -3.67
C ILE A 98 -1.95 -0.89 -3.38
N PRO A 99 -0.63 -1.21 -3.35
CA PRO A 99 -0.19 -2.54 -2.96
C PRO A 99 -0.69 -2.92 -1.57
N PHE A 100 -1.15 -4.15 -1.42
CA PHE A 100 -1.77 -4.63 -0.19
C PHE A 100 -1.20 -5.99 0.18
N ILE A 101 -0.64 -6.09 1.38
CA ILE A 101 -0.13 -7.33 1.94
C ILE A 101 -1.00 -7.71 3.13
N LEU A 102 -1.47 -8.95 3.14
CA LEU A 102 -2.32 -9.47 4.21
C LEU A 102 -1.50 -10.42 5.08
N LEU A 103 -1.47 -10.16 6.37
CA LEU A 103 -0.77 -11.01 7.34
C LEU A 103 -1.75 -11.99 7.95
N THR A 104 -1.44 -13.28 7.87
CA THR A 104 -2.33 -14.33 8.34
C THR A 104 -1.65 -15.19 9.39
N ALA A 105 -2.43 -15.75 10.33
CA ALA A 105 -1.92 -16.72 11.29
C ALA A 105 -2.24 -18.12 10.80
N LYS A 106 -1.40 -19.11 11.20
CA LYS A 106 -1.67 -20.50 10.84
C LYS A 106 -2.99 -21.01 11.39
N THR A 107 -3.41 -20.43 12.52
CA THR A 107 -4.63 -20.84 13.20
C THR A 107 -5.89 -20.16 12.63
N ASP A 108 -5.73 -19.25 11.70
CA ASP A 108 -6.89 -18.59 11.09
C ASP A 108 -7.65 -19.60 10.24
N ASN A 109 -8.97 -19.64 10.42
CA ASN A 109 -9.85 -20.46 9.58
C ASN A 109 -10.11 -19.79 8.23
N PHE A 110 -9.17 -19.02 7.83
CA PHE A 110 -9.24 -18.23 6.62
C PHE A 110 -8.99 -19.09 5.41
N SER A 111 -9.91 -19.05 4.47
CA SER A 111 -9.74 -19.71 3.19
C SER A 111 -8.79 -18.90 2.31
N LYS A 112 -7.78 -19.54 1.78
CA LYS A 112 -6.89 -18.88 0.82
C LYS A 112 -7.66 -18.36 -0.39
N ILE A 113 -8.75 -19.04 -0.73
CA ILE A 113 -9.61 -18.63 -1.83
C ILE A 113 -10.26 -17.30 -1.52
N GLU A 114 -10.79 -17.12 -0.31
CA GLU A 114 -11.38 -15.84 0.10
C GLU A 114 -10.35 -14.72 0.05
N GLY A 115 -9.14 -15.00 0.53
CA GLY A 115 -8.07 -14.03 0.50
C GLY A 115 -7.68 -13.66 -0.92
N MET A 116 -7.53 -14.65 -1.77
CA MET A 116 -7.19 -14.40 -3.17
C MET A 116 -8.24 -13.55 -3.86
N ASN A 117 -9.50 -13.72 -3.46
CA ASN A 117 -10.61 -12.98 -4.05
C ASN A 117 -10.70 -11.54 -3.53
N CYS A 118 -10.03 -11.21 -2.43
CA CYS A 118 -10.11 -9.86 -1.90
C CYS A 118 -9.18 -8.89 -2.62
N GLY A 119 -8.22 -9.41 -3.38
CA GLY A 119 -7.33 -8.57 -4.17
C GLY A 119 -6.02 -8.21 -3.49
N ALA A 120 -5.64 -8.91 -2.42
CA ALA A 120 -4.34 -8.70 -1.81
C ALA A 120 -3.23 -9.20 -2.75
N ASP A 121 -2.11 -8.50 -2.75
CA ASP A 121 -0.99 -8.86 -3.61
C ASP A 121 -0.17 -10.00 -3.03
N TYR A 122 -0.06 -10.06 -1.71
CA TYR A 122 0.66 -11.12 -1.01
C TYR A 122 -0.08 -11.52 0.25
N TYR A 123 0.07 -12.79 0.60
CA TYR A 123 -0.38 -13.35 1.88
C TYR A 123 0.86 -13.82 2.61
N VAL A 124 1.14 -13.23 3.76
CA VAL A 124 2.32 -13.56 4.53
C VAL A 124 1.89 -14.17 5.84
N GLU A 125 2.29 -15.42 6.07
CA GLU A 125 1.90 -16.17 7.26
C GLU A 125 2.81 -15.83 8.44
N LYS A 126 2.20 -15.63 9.60
CA LYS A 126 2.93 -15.41 10.83
C LYS A 126 3.39 -16.75 11.40
N PRO A 127 4.56 -16.85 11.99
CA PRO A 127 5.56 -15.80 12.16
C PRO A 127 6.31 -15.55 10.85
N PHE A 128 6.64 -14.29 10.60
CA PHE A 128 7.34 -13.92 9.37
C PHE A 128 8.64 -13.18 9.71
N SER A 129 9.55 -13.16 8.74
CA SER A 129 10.77 -12.38 8.82
C SER A 129 10.50 -10.99 8.28
N THR A 130 10.98 -9.95 8.99
CA THR A 130 10.85 -8.58 8.48
C THR A 130 11.61 -8.42 7.17
N HIS A 131 12.67 -9.18 7.00
CA HIS A 131 13.44 -9.19 5.77
C HIS A 131 12.59 -9.67 4.58
N PHE A 132 11.81 -10.74 4.80
CA PHE A 132 10.91 -11.25 3.76
C PHE A 132 9.81 -10.26 3.45
N LEU A 133 9.23 -9.65 4.48
CA LEU A 133 8.18 -8.67 4.30
C LEU A 133 8.71 -7.44 3.54
N ASP A 134 9.92 -7.01 3.88
CA ASP A 134 10.57 -5.92 3.17
C ASP A 134 10.79 -6.25 1.69
N ALA A 135 11.19 -7.49 1.41
CA ALA A 135 11.37 -7.93 0.02
C ALA A 135 10.04 -7.88 -0.75
N CYS A 136 8.95 -8.30 -0.11
CA CYS A 136 7.62 -8.22 -0.72
C CYS A 136 7.23 -6.77 -1.02
N LEU A 137 7.43 -5.89 -0.06
CA LEU A 137 7.13 -4.46 -0.23
C LEU A 137 7.97 -3.86 -1.35
N THR A 138 9.27 -4.14 -1.34
CA THR A 138 10.17 -3.62 -2.36
C THR A 138 9.75 -4.08 -3.74
N ASN A 139 9.40 -5.34 -3.87
CA ASN A 139 8.95 -5.90 -5.15
C ASN A 139 7.68 -5.20 -5.65
N LEU A 140 6.70 -5.02 -4.77
CA LEU A 140 5.46 -4.35 -5.14
C LEU A 140 5.67 -2.88 -5.50
N MET A 141 6.50 -2.20 -4.75
CA MET A 141 6.80 -0.79 -5.02
C MET A 141 7.54 -0.63 -6.33
N THR A 142 8.47 -1.53 -6.62
CA THR A 142 9.23 -1.50 -7.87
C THR A 142 8.32 -1.74 -9.07
N ARG A 143 7.44 -2.73 -8.97
CA ARG A 143 6.49 -3.04 -10.06
C ARG A 143 5.57 -1.85 -10.33
N ARG A 144 5.06 -1.23 -9.28
CA ARG A 144 4.20 -0.05 -9.42
C ARG A 144 4.95 1.09 -10.10
N LYS A 145 6.20 1.32 -9.70
CA LYS A 145 7.02 2.37 -10.27
C LYS A 145 7.28 2.11 -11.75
N GLN A 146 7.57 0.86 -12.11
CA GLN A 146 7.79 0.48 -13.50
C GLN A 146 6.55 0.71 -14.35
N LEU A 147 5.38 0.36 -13.81
CA LEU A 147 4.12 0.57 -14.52
C LEU A 147 3.86 2.06 -14.74
N ALA A 148 4.10 2.87 -13.73
CA ALA A 148 3.93 4.31 -13.85
C ALA A 148 4.86 4.91 -14.90
N GLN A 149 6.11 4.47 -14.93
CA GLN A 149 7.07 4.91 -15.92
C GLN A 149 6.67 4.49 -17.33
N LYS A 150 6.19 3.27 -17.45
CA LYS A 150 5.74 2.75 -18.75
C LYS A 150 4.58 3.57 -19.28
N PHE A 151 3.59 3.87 -18.46
CA PHE A 151 2.46 4.69 -18.88
C PHE A 151 2.89 6.12 -19.19
N SER A 152 3.88 6.65 -18.47
CA SER A 152 4.44 7.96 -18.77
C SER A 152 5.14 8.00 -20.11
N GLN A 153 5.84 6.92 -20.45
CA GLN A 153 6.61 6.84 -21.69
C GLN A 153 5.75 6.57 -22.90
N GLU A 154 4.61 5.94 -22.70
CA GLU A 154 3.71 5.56 -23.78
C GLU A 154 2.30 6.14 -23.60
N PRO A 155 2.18 7.42 -23.22
CA PRO A 155 0.84 7.98 -23.01
C PRO A 155 0.08 8.13 -24.31
N LEU A 156 0.79 8.14 -25.43
CA LEU A 156 0.21 8.36 -26.74
C LEU A 156 0.00 7.07 -27.52
N ALA A 157 0.21 5.92 -26.90
CA ALA A 157 -0.08 4.66 -27.58
C ALA A 157 -1.54 4.69 -27.99
N PRO A 158 -1.83 4.68 -29.30
CA PRO A 158 -3.22 4.82 -29.72
C PRO A 158 -4.05 3.63 -29.28
N PRO A 159 -5.31 3.85 -28.90
CA PRO A 159 -6.20 2.75 -28.56
C PRO A 159 -6.29 1.70 -29.66
N THR A 160 -6.12 2.13 -30.90
CA THR A 160 -6.14 1.22 -32.03
C THR A 160 -4.99 0.23 -31.98
N ALA A 161 -3.83 0.64 -31.48
CA ALA A 161 -2.71 -0.28 -31.35
C ALA A 161 -3.01 -1.38 -30.33
N LEU A 162 -3.68 -1.04 -29.27
CA LEU A 162 -4.10 -2.00 -28.26
C LEU A 162 -5.18 -2.93 -28.81
N ALA A 163 -6.10 -2.38 -29.56
CA ALA A 163 -7.16 -3.17 -30.16
C ALA A 163 -6.63 -4.11 -31.25
N ALA A 164 -5.56 -3.73 -31.89
CA ALA A 164 -4.96 -4.53 -32.97
C ALA A 164 -4.12 -5.68 -32.46
N THR A 165 -3.90 -5.77 -31.16
CA THR A 165 -3.13 -6.86 -30.55
C THR A 165 -4.03 -7.76 -29.73
N PRO A 166 -4.87 -8.53 -30.33
CA PRO A 166 -5.73 -9.47 -29.61
C PRO A 166 -4.93 -10.68 -29.14
#